data_84db92f88488c197bbfabec012336074
#
_entry.id   84db92f88488c197bbfabec012336074
#
_cell.length_a   1.000
_cell.length_b   1.000
_cell.length_c   1.000
_cell.angle_alpha   90.00
_cell.angle_beta   90.00
_cell.angle_gamma   90.00
#
_symmetry.space_group_name_H-M   'P 1'
#
loop_
_entity.id
_entity.type
_entity.pdbx_description
1 polymer ?
#
loop_
_entity_poly.entity_id
_entity_poly.type
_entity_poly.pdbx_seq_one_letter_code
_entity_poly.pdbx_strand_id
1 'polypeptide(L)'
;MSVGWLRACALVMLGLFSVTALAKDKTAIVIGGGLSGLTAAYELQNKGWQVTLLEAKPSLGGRSGMATSEWIGNDKTQPVLNKYVSTFKLGTTPAPEFVRTPGYLIDGEYFSAADLATKQPATADALKRYQKTLDDLARSIDDPQNPAANATLHALDQINVSSWLDKQNLPATARQLINQDIRTHYDEPSRLSLLYFAQQNRVYRGISDRDLRASRLVGGSQVLAQAFVKQLKIIKTNSPVSSINQDKDGVTVKVGAVGYQADYVVLAVPLRALNKIQMTPALDAQHLAAIKGTNYGWRDQIMLKFKTPVWESKARMSGEIYSNAGLGMLWIEPALKGGANVVINLSGDNARVMQAFGDKQMVDQVLIRLHAFYPQARGSFTGYEIRRYSTDPSMGGAYLAYGPGQISKFWRIWERPLQRVAFAGEHTDTLYPGTLEGALRTGQRAASQVEDLAAGKSFEPAKVVPAAAAAGAAGAVAAKKGNFFSNLFGGSDDDKKPEPVKAPEPAPAPVAPAPAPTPAPAPAPVEAPKPATPVKAEPAKKAAAKPAAKKPAAKTEAKKPAAKPAAKKAEPAKKPAAKPAAATETKAQ
;
A
#
# COMPACT_ATOMS: atom_id res chain seq x y z
N MET A 1 -83.47 29.71 12.97
CA MET A 1 -82.50 28.63 13.20
C MET A 1 -81.74 28.39 11.89
N SER A 2 -80.42 28.25 11.97
CA SER A 2 -79.50 27.72 10.93
C SER A 2 -78.87 28.71 9.91
N VAL A 3 -78.01 29.55 10.37
CA VAL A 3 -76.96 30.17 9.51
C VAL A 3 -75.56 30.00 10.18
N GLY A 4 -75.46 29.33 11.35
CA GLY A 4 -74.23 29.22 12.15
C GLY A 4 -73.32 28.03 11.81
N TRP A 5 -73.75 27.03 11.03
CA TRP A 5 -72.98 25.76 10.82
C TRP A 5 -72.14 25.73 9.53
N LEU A 6 -72.36 26.61 8.60
CA LEU A 6 -71.61 26.68 7.33
C LEU A 6 -70.29 27.48 7.41
N ARG A 7 -70.07 28.22 8.53
CA ARG A 7 -68.82 28.97 8.70
C ARG A 7 -67.74 28.21 9.49
N ALA A 8 -68.09 27.14 10.21
CA ALA A 8 -67.14 26.33 10.97
C ALA A 8 -66.40 25.28 10.12
N CYS A 9 -66.97 24.81 9.00
CA CYS A 9 -66.30 23.82 8.13
C CYS A 9 -65.33 24.41 7.11
N ALA A 10 -65.39 25.74 6.83
CA ALA A 10 -64.45 26.40 5.93
C ALA A 10 -63.11 26.76 6.55
N LEU A 11 -62.99 26.81 7.89
CA LEU A 11 -61.77 27.14 8.59
C LEU A 11 -60.91 25.91 8.96
N VAL A 12 -61.44 24.70 8.86
CA VAL A 12 -60.69 23.45 9.14
C VAL A 12 -60.01 22.87 7.87
N MET A 13 -60.43 23.30 6.68
CA MET A 13 -59.81 22.85 5.42
C MET A 13 -58.63 23.71 4.95
N LEU A 14 -58.29 24.82 5.60
CA LEU A 14 -57.11 25.66 5.29
C LEU A 14 -55.87 25.33 6.13
N GLY A 15 -55.95 24.36 7.04
CA GLY A 15 -54.88 24.02 7.99
C GLY A 15 -54.00 22.80 7.67
N LEU A 16 -54.17 22.13 6.50
CA LEU A 16 -53.47 20.88 6.20
C LEU A 16 -52.66 20.89 4.90
N PHE A 17 -52.32 22.07 4.36
CA PHE A 17 -51.16 22.15 3.48
C PHE A 17 -49.93 22.40 4.37
N SER A 18 -49.54 21.37 5.11
CA SER A 18 -48.15 21.23 5.53
C SER A 18 -47.35 21.16 4.25
N VAL A 19 -46.78 22.31 3.84
CA VAL A 19 -45.67 22.33 2.89
C VAL A 19 -44.58 21.48 3.54
N THR A 20 -44.55 20.19 3.24
CA THR A 20 -43.35 19.41 3.42
C THR A 20 -42.31 20.09 2.55
N ALA A 21 -41.54 21.00 3.13
CA ALA A 21 -40.32 21.45 2.52
C ALA A 21 -39.54 20.15 2.21
N LEU A 22 -39.51 19.74 0.94
CA LEU A 22 -38.66 18.67 0.49
C LEU A 22 -37.26 19.07 0.93
N ALA A 23 -36.76 18.39 1.96
CA ALA A 23 -35.40 18.59 2.40
C ALA A 23 -34.52 18.42 1.16
N LYS A 24 -33.79 19.47 0.79
CA LYS A 24 -32.87 19.42 -0.35
C LYS A 24 -31.97 18.20 -0.16
N ASP A 25 -31.94 17.34 -1.16
CA ASP A 25 -31.07 16.16 -1.11
C ASP A 25 -29.62 16.58 -0.87
N LYS A 26 -28.99 16.02 0.14
CA LYS A 26 -27.58 16.24 0.44
C LYS A 26 -26.73 15.60 -0.66
N THR A 27 -25.88 16.39 -1.29
CA THR A 27 -25.08 15.96 -2.45
C THR A 27 -23.58 16.00 -2.15
N ALA A 28 -22.85 14.97 -2.56
CA ALA A 28 -21.40 14.91 -2.44
C ALA A 28 -20.73 14.36 -3.69
N ILE A 29 -19.57 14.93 -4.03
CA ILE A 29 -18.70 14.38 -5.05
C ILE A 29 -17.49 13.76 -4.35
N VAL A 30 -17.17 12.51 -4.70
CA VAL A 30 -15.93 11.85 -4.28
C VAL A 30 -14.99 11.77 -5.47
N ILE A 31 -13.78 12.31 -5.32
CA ILE A 31 -12.76 12.37 -6.36
C ILE A 31 -11.66 11.35 -6.03
N GLY A 32 -11.54 10.31 -6.88
CA GLY A 32 -10.61 9.20 -6.71
C GLY A 32 -11.30 7.90 -6.30
N GLY A 33 -11.19 6.87 -7.16
CA GLY A 33 -11.79 5.54 -6.98
C GLY A 33 -10.86 4.53 -6.30
N GLY A 34 -9.88 4.97 -5.48
CA GLY A 34 -9.12 4.12 -4.57
C GLY A 34 -9.94 3.70 -3.36
N LEU A 35 -9.43 2.80 -2.50
CA LEU A 35 -10.17 2.30 -1.33
C LEU A 35 -10.70 3.43 -0.44
N SER A 36 -9.94 4.48 -0.21
CA SER A 36 -10.38 5.60 0.62
C SER A 36 -11.59 6.34 0.04
N GLY A 37 -11.57 6.61 -1.28
CA GLY A 37 -12.71 7.24 -1.96
C GLY A 37 -13.91 6.31 -2.05
N LEU A 38 -13.71 5.03 -2.37
CA LEU A 38 -14.77 4.03 -2.38
C LEU A 38 -15.44 3.91 -1.01
N THR A 39 -14.64 3.91 0.07
CA THR A 39 -15.17 3.88 1.44
C THR A 39 -15.95 5.15 1.77
N ALA A 40 -15.41 6.33 1.46
CA ALA A 40 -16.10 7.58 1.71
C ALA A 40 -17.44 7.66 0.97
N ALA A 41 -17.45 7.25 -0.31
CA ALA A 41 -18.67 7.21 -1.12
C ALA A 41 -19.72 6.24 -0.54
N TYR A 42 -19.30 5.06 -0.13
CA TYR A 42 -20.16 4.05 0.50
C TYR A 42 -20.76 4.55 1.82
N GLU A 43 -19.93 5.10 2.71
CA GLU A 43 -20.40 5.59 4.02
C GLU A 43 -21.35 6.79 3.86
N LEU A 44 -21.08 7.73 2.95
CA LEU A 44 -21.99 8.85 2.66
C LEU A 44 -23.31 8.35 2.04
N GLN A 45 -23.26 7.44 1.06
CA GLN A 45 -24.45 6.88 0.45
C GLN A 45 -25.34 6.17 1.48
N ASN A 46 -24.75 5.41 2.42
CA ASN A 46 -25.49 4.74 3.49
C ASN A 46 -26.14 5.73 4.49
N LYS A 47 -25.65 6.96 4.56
CA LYS A 47 -26.22 8.05 5.34
C LYS A 47 -27.24 8.91 4.56
N GLY A 48 -27.64 8.44 3.38
CA GLY A 48 -28.68 9.07 2.56
C GLY A 48 -28.20 10.19 1.63
N TRP A 49 -26.88 10.34 1.42
CA TRP A 49 -26.32 11.29 0.46
C TRP A 49 -26.48 10.80 -0.98
N GLN A 50 -26.74 11.71 -1.89
CA GLN A 50 -26.54 11.46 -3.33
C GLN A 50 -25.06 11.67 -3.64
N VAL A 51 -24.36 10.56 -3.91
CA VAL A 51 -22.91 10.57 -4.13
C VAL A 51 -22.58 10.28 -5.57
N THR A 52 -21.74 11.13 -6.18
CA THR A 52 -21.11 10.89 -7.48
C THR A 52 -19.62 10.64 -7.27
N LEU A 53 -19.12 9.46 -7.64
CA LEU A 53 -17.70 9.14 -7.61
C LEU A 53 -17.07 9.37 -8.99
N LEU A 54 -16.00 10.18 -9.03
CA LEU A 54 -15.22 10.49 -10.23
C LEU A 54 -13.84 9.82 -10.14
N GLU A 55 -13.50 8.97 -11.12
CA GLU A 55 -12.20 8.32 -11.24
C GLU A 55 -11.55 8.65 -12.58
N ALA A 56 -10.28 9.06 -12.54
CA ALA A 56 -9.54 9.46 -13.74
C ALA A 56 -9.22 8.29 -14.68
N LYS A 57 -9.03 7.09 -14.11
CA LYS A 57 -8.70 5.86 -14.86
C LYS A 57 -9.94 5.08 -15.29
N PRO A 58 -9.81 4.14 -16.23
CA PRO A 58 -10.90 3.22 -16.58
C PRO A 58 -11.21 2.20 -15.48
N SER A 59 -10.24 1.93 -14.57
CA SER A 59 -10.36 0.93 -13.50
C SER A 59 -10.39 1.57 -12.11
N LEU A 60 -11.13 0.93 -11.20
CA LEU A 60 -11.27 1.30 -9.81
C LEU A 60 -10.37 0.46 -8.90
N GLY A 61 -10.18 0.89 -7.65
CA GLY A 61 -9.35 0.21 -6.65
C GLY A 61 -7.97 0.87 -6.43
N GLY A 62 -7.51 1.72 -7.35
CA GLY A 62 -6.24 2.44 -7.21
C GLY A 62 -5.07 1.47 -7.01
N ARG A 63 -4.31 1.64 -5.91
CA ARG A 63 -3.15 0.80 -5.56
C ARG A 63 -3.52 -0.60 -5.04
N SER A 64 -4.76 -0.84 -4.65
CA SER A 64 -5.25 -2.17 -4.23
C SER A 64 -5.83 -3.01 -5.37
N GLY A 65 -5.55 -2.67 -6.63
CA GLY A 65 -6.15 -3.29 -7.81
C GLY A 65 -5.44 -4.56 -8.31
N MET A 66 -4.53 -5.19 -7.56
CA MET A 66 -3.87 -6.44 -7.98
C MET A 66 -4.61 -7.69 -7.51
N ALA A 67 -4.45 -8.77 -8.28
CA ALA A 67 -4.91 -10.11 -7.88
C ALA A 67 -4.01 -10.74 -6.79
N THR A 68 -2.83 -10.19 -6.55
CA THR A 68 -1.97 -10.63 -5.44
C THR A 68 -2.59 -10.22 -4.12
N SER A 69 -2.55 -11.13 -3.18
CA SER A 69 -3.11 -10.95 -1.86
C SER A 69 -1.99 -10.64 -0.89
N GLU A 70 -1.95 -9.43 -0.40
CA GLU A 70 -1.16 -9.12 0.79
C GLU A 70 -1.79 -9.81 2.01
N TRP A 71 -0.96 -10.13 3.01
CA TRP A 71 -1.47 -10.60 4.29
C TRP A 71 -2.28 -9.51 4.95
N ILE A 72 -3.42 -9.87 5.49
CA ILE A 72 -4.25 -8.97 6.30
C ILE A 72 -4.22 -9.42 7.76
N GLY A 73 -4.18 -8.44 8.63
CA GLY A 73 -4.24 -8.65 10.07
C GLY A 73 -5.64 -9.00 10.55
N ASN A 74 -5.74 -9.32 11.83
CA ASN A 74 -7.02 -9.55 12.49
C ASN A 74 -7.65 -8.24 13.01
N ASP A 75 -8.76 -8.35 13.75
CA ASP A 75 -9.49 -7.20 14.31
C ASP A 75 -8.67 -6.33 15.28
N LYS A 76 -7.60 -6.87 15.89
CA LYS A 76 -6.72 -6.10 16.77
C LYS A 76 -5.85 -5.12 16.00
N THR A 77 -5.50 -5.46 14.76
CA THR A 77 -4.54 -4.71 13.95
C THR A 77 -5.18 -3.97 12.80
N GLN A 78 -6.27 -4.51 12.25
CA GLN A 78 -6.97 -3.95 11.10
C GLN A 78 -8.50 -4.03 11.27
N PRO A 79 -9.06 -3.36 12.29
CA PRO A 79 -10.48 -3.48 12.63
C PRO A 79 -11.41 -2.96 11.53
N VAL A 80 -11.04 -1.89 10.82
CA VAL A 80 -11.87 -1.33 9.75
C VAL A 80 -11.85 -2.20 8.50
N LEU A 81 -10.69 -2.76 8.16
CA LEU A 81 -10.59 -3.73 7.07
C LEU A 81 -11.47 -4.95 7.34
N ASN A 82 -11.34 -5.55 8.52
CA ASN A 82 -12.11 -6.75 8.89
C ASN A 82 -13.61 -6.46 9.01
N LYS A 83 -14.02 -5.27 9.46
CA LYS A 83 -15.42 -4.81 9.39
C LYS A 83 -15.96 -4.94 7.96
N TYR A 84 -15.24 -4.45 6.94
CA TYR A 84 -15.72 -4.51 5.55
C TYR A 84 -15.59 -5.91 4.94
N VAL A 85 -14.56 -6.67 5.30
CA VAL A 85 -14.46 -8.10 4.92
C VAL A 85 -15.72 -8.84 5.38
N SER A 86 -16.14 -8.64 6.64
CA SER A 86 -17.35 -9.24 7.21
C SER A 86 -18.63 -8.68 6.58
N THR A 87 -18.74 -7.35 6.42
CA THR A 87 -19.91 -6.68 5.85
C THR A 87 -20.21 -7.18 4.44
N PHE A 88 -19.17 -7.32 3.61
CA PHE A 88 -19.30 -7.79 2.23
C PHE A 88 -19.20 -9.32 2.09
N LYS A 89 -19.05 -10.04 3.20
CA LYS A 89 -18.92 -11.51 3.23
C LYS A 89 -17.82 -12.02 2.30
N LEU A 90 -16.64 -11.35 2.32
CA LEU A 90 -15.51 -11.73 1.50
C LEU A 90 -14.84 -12.98 2.05
N GLY A 91 -14.48 -13.89 1.15
CA GLY A 91 -13.75 -15.10 1.52
C GLY A 91 -12.32 -14.78 1.96
N THR A 92 -11.88 -15.43 3.04
CA THR A 92 -10.49 -15.35 3.52
C THR A 92 -9.89 -16.75 3.65
N THR A 93 -8.57 -16.84 3.51
CA THR A 93 -7.78 -18.04 3.77
C THR A 93 -6.85 -17.77 4.93
N PRO A 94 -6.89 -18.54 6.03
CA PRO A 94 -5.96 -18.37 7.15
C PRO A 94 -4.49 -18.48 6.70
N ALA A 95 -3.62 -17.68 7.31
CA ALA A 95 -2.19 -17.75 7.06
C ALA A 95 -1.59 -19.03 7.69
N PRO A 96 -0.89 -19.86 6.91
CA PRO A 96 -0.11 -20.97 7.46
C PRO A 96 0.98 -20.49 8.41
N GLU A 97 1.37 -21.32 9.39
CA GLU A 97 2.37 -20.94 10.39
C GLU A 97 3.73 -20.55 9.77
N PHE A 98 4.15 -21.26 8.74
CA PHE A 98 5.46 -21.05 8.10
C PHE A 98 5.62 -19.67 7.44
N VAL A 99 4.55 -18.97 7.06
CA VAL A 99 4.65 -17.63 6.45
C VAL A 99 4.97 -16.54 7.46
N ARG A 100 4.90 -16.86 8.74
CA ARG A 100 5.17 -15.92 9.84
C ARG A 100 6.63 -15.84 10.23
N THR A 101 7.47 -16.73 9.68
CA THR A 101 8.90 -16.74 9.91
C THR A 101 9.60 -16.35 8.61
N PRO A 102 10.39 -15.26 8.59
CA PRO A 102 11.08 -14.84 7.38
C PRO A 102 12.17 -15.86 6.98
N GLY A 103 12.37 -15.99 5.68
CA GLY A 103 13.53 -16.65 5.08
C GLY A 103 14.52 -15.63 4.52
N TYR A 104 15.71 -16.07 4.22
CA TYR A 104 16.79 -15.22 3.72
C TYR A 104 17.49 -15.87 2.53
N LEU A 105 17.73 -15.10 1.47
CA LEU A 105 18.60 -15.47 0.35
C LEU A 105 19.87 -14.63 0.45
N ILE A 106 20.96 -15.26 0.87
CA ILE A 106 22.24 -14.63 1.13
C ILE A 106 23.30 -15.28 0.25
N ASP A 107 23.95 -14.52 -0.61
CA ASP A 107 25.08 -14.92 -1.44
C ASP A 107 24.87 -16.24 -2.21
N GLY A 108 23.64 -16.47 -2.67
CA GLY A 108 23.28 -17.64 -3.46
C GLY A 108 22.73 -18.83 -2.65
N GLU A 109 22.63 -18.72 -1.33
CA GLU A 109 22.10 -19.77 -0.46
C GLU A 109 20.84 -19.31 0.27
N TYR A 110 19.88 -20.23 0.48
CA TYR A 110 18.71 -20.00 1.30
C TYR A 110 18.97 -20.40 2.75
N PHE A 111 18.55 -19.53 3.67
CA PHE A 111 18.57 -19.75 5.11
C PHE A 111 17.16 -19.60 5.68
N SER A 112 16.68 -20.56 6.44
CA SER A 112 15.62 -20.32 7.40
C SER A 112 16.17 -19.46 8.56
N ALA A 113 15.28 -18.90 9.39
CA ALA A 113 15.73 -18.17 10.58
C ALA A 113 16.58 -19.04 11.53
N ALA A 114 16.27 -20.34 11.64
CA ALA A 114 17.03 -21.30 12.43
C ALA A 114 18.41 -21.60 11.81
N ASP A 115 18.46 -21.80 10.47
CA ASP A 115 19.73 -22.00 9.76
C ASP A 115 20.63 -20.77 9.85
N LEU A 116 20.06 -19.57 9.77
CA LEU A 116 20.82 -18.33 9.92
C LEU A 116 21.52 -18.26 11.30
N ALA A 117 20.80 -18.64 12.36
CA ALA A 117 21.35 -18.63 13.71
C ALA A 117 22.51 -19.61 13.90
N THR A 118 22.49 -20.74 13.21
CA THR A 118 23.53 -21.77 13.33
C THR A 118 24.70 -21.57 12.36
N LYS A 119 24.40 -21.21 11.09
CA LYS A 119 25.42 -21.11 10.04
C LYS A 119 26.06 -19.71 9.93
N GLN A 120 25.32 -18.66 10.33
CA GLN A 120 25.78 -17.27 10.31
C GLN A 120 25.47 -16.55 11.63
N PRO A 121 26.02 -17.01 12.76
CA PRO A 121 25.67 -16.50 14.10
C PRO A 121 25.93 -14.99 14.24
N ALA A 122 27.00 -14.46 13.67
CA ALA A 122 27.29 -13.02 13.71
C ALA A 122 26.20 -12.17 13.04
N THR A 123 25.65 -12.63 11.92
CA THR A 123 24.53 -11.97 11.24
C THR A 123 23.26 -12.07 12.09
N ALA A 124 22.95 -13.27 12.60
CA ALA A 124 21.75 -13.48 13.42
C ALA A 124 21.77 -12.64 14.69
N ASP A 125 22.89 -12.56 15.37
CA ASP A 125 23.05 -11.76 16.59
C ASP A 125 22.99 -10.25 16.30
N ALA A 126 23.52 -9.81 15.16
CA ALA A 126 23.38 -8.41 14.73
C ALA A 126 21.91 -8.05 14.46
N LEU A 127 21.13 -8.94 13.83
CA LEU A 127 19.69 -8.74 13.64
C LEU A 127 18.94 -8.66 14.97
N LYS A 128 19.28 -9.49 15.96
CA LYS A 128 18.70 -9.42 17.31
C LYS A 128 19.03 -8.11 18.03
N ARG A 129 20.31 -7.67 17.97
CA ARG A 129 20.70 -6.37 18.54
C ARG A 129 19.97 -5.21 17.88
N TYR A 130 19.90 -5.22 16.55
CA TYR A 130 19.14 -4.24 15.80
C TYR A 130 17.68 -4.19 16.25
N GLN A 131 17.01 -5.34 16.37
CA GLN A 131 15.62 -5.40 16.82
C GLN A 131 15.46 -4.78 18.22
N LYS A 132 16.38 -5.05 19.14
CA LYS A 132 16.37 -4.45 20.48
C LYS A 132 16.53 -2.92 20.41
N THR A 133 17.48 -2.43 19.60
CA THR A 133 17.72 -0.98 19.45
C THR A 133 16.51 -0.29 18.80
N LEU A 134 15.88 -0.94 17.83
CA LEU A 134 14.63 -0.46 17.21
C LEU A 134 13.48 -0.40 18.21
N ASP A 135 13.37 -1.38 19.08
CA ASP A 135 12.39 -1.42 20.17
C ASP A 135 12.59 -0.27 21.17
N ASP A 136 13.86 0.04 21.49
CA ASP A 136 14.20 1.17 22.37
C ASP A 136 13.88 2.51 21.70
N LEU A 137 14.18 2.64 20.41
CA LEU A 137 13.80 3.80 19.61
C LEU A 137 12.28 3.98 19.56
N ALA A 138 11.52 2.91 19.30
CA ALA A 138 10.06 2.94 19.26
C ALA A 138 9.45 3.37 20.63
N ARG A 139 10.04 2.94 21.75
CA ARG A 139 9.59 3.34 23.09
C ARG A 139 9.75 4.83 23.39
N SER A 140 10.63 5.53 22.67
CA SER A 140 10.78 6.97 22.81
C SER A 140 9.59 7.79 22.30
N ILE A 141 8.70 7.14 21.53
CA ILE A 141 7.50 7.78 20.99
C ILE A 141 6.34 7.60 21.97
N ASP A 142 6.04 8.64 22.74
CA ASP A 142 4.95 8.62 23.72
C ASP A 142 3.57 8.59 23.04
N ASP A 143 3.34 9.53 22.12
CA ASP A 143 2.11 9.61 21.33
C ASP A 143 2.38 9.34 19.84
N PRO A 144 2.10 8.12 19.34
CA PRO A 144 2.29 7.80 17.93
C PRO A 144 1.31 8.51 16.99
N GLN A 145 0.20 9.05 17.49
CA GLN A 145 -0.72 9.85 16.67
C GLN A 145 -0.17 11.26 16.42
N ASN A 146 0.67 11.76 17.28
CA ASN A 146 1.21 13.11 17.18
C ASN A 146 2.69 13.20 17.61
N PRO A 147 3.60 12.48 16.97
CA PRO A 147 5.02 12.47 17.33
C PRO A 147 5.67 13.85 17.21
N ALA A 148 5.12 14.72 16.36
CA ALA A 148 5.60 16.10 16.20
C ALA A 148 5.25 17.02 17.38
N ALA A 149 4.33 16.65 18.28
CA ALA A 149 4.01 17.46 19.45
C ALA A 149 5.13 17.49 20.49
N ASN A 150 5.97 16.48 20.53
CA ASN A 150 7.13 16.40 21.43
C ASN A 150 8.37 17.04 20.77
N ALA A 151 8.70 18.26 21.17
CA ALA A 151 9.83 19.02 20.62
C ALA A 151 11.18 18.29 20.77
N THR A 152 11.35 17.41 21.78
CA THR A 152 12.57 16.64 21.96
C THR A 152 12.81 15.61 20.85
N LEU A 153 11.75 15.18 20.17
CA LEU A 153 11.81 14.21 19.06
C LEU A 153 12.09 14.89 17.71
N HIS A 154 12.02 16.22 17.61
CA HIS A 154 12.25 16.93 16.35
C HIS A 154 13.66 16.69 15.79
N ALA A 155 14.65 16.48 16.66
CA ALA A 155 16.01 16.13 16.22
C ALA A 155 16.05 14.80 15.46
N LEU A 156 15.20 13.83 15.82
CA LEU A 156 15.10 12.57 15.10
C LEU A 156 14.51 12.76 13.68
N ASP A 157 13.63 13.74 13.49
CA ASP A 157 13.07 14.04 12.18
C ASP A 157 14.11 14.57 11.18
N GLN A 158 15.19 15.21 11.67
CA GLN A 158 16.27 15.72 10.81
C GLN A 158 17.27 14.62 10.38
N ILE A 159 17.21 13.44 10.99
CA ILE A 159 18.14 12.34 10.74
C ILE A 159 17.46 11.33 9.82
N ASN A 160 18.17 10.84 8.80
CA ASN A 160 17.71 9.69 8.03
C ASN A 160 18.10 8.37 8.71
N VAL A 161 17.32 7.32 8.39
CA VAL A 161 17.50 5.99 8.99
C VAL A 161 18.89 5.40 8.67
N SER A 162 19.45 5.66 7.46
CA SER A 162 20.78 5.17 7.10
C SER A 162 21.85 5.69 8.05
N SER A 163 21.86 7.00 8.34
CA SER A 163 22.82 7.62 9.26
C SER A 163 22.70 7.11 10.69
N TRP A 164 21.51 6.70 11.12
CA TRP A 164 21.33 6.02 12.41
C TRP A 164 21.86 4.59 12.39
N LEU A 165 21.61 3.84 11.30
CA LEU A 165 22.14 2.47 11.14
C LEU A 165 23.68 2.44 11.06
N ASP A 166 24.32 3.48 10.50
CA ASP A 166 25.78 3.58 10.40
C ASP A 166 26.49 3.57 11.77
N LYS A 167 25.77 3.98 12.81
CA LYS A 167 26.26 3.97 14.21
C LYS A 167 26.07 2.65 14.95
N GLN A 168 25.40 1.64 14.31
CA GLN A 168 25.07 0.38 14.97
C GLN A 168 26.15 -0.71 14.81
N ASN A 169 27.25 -0.45 14.14
CA ASN A 169 28.34 -1.41 13.89
C ASN A 169 27.84 -2.76 13.36
N LEU A 170 27.00 -2.72 12.33
CA LEU A 170 26.39 -3.91 11.75
C LEU A 170 27.35 -4.60 10.76
N PRO A 171 27.50 -5.93 10.81
CA PRO A 171 28.12 -6.68 9.72
C PRO A 171 27.44 -6.41 8.37
N ALA A 172 28.20 -6.45 7.27
CA ALA A 172 27.70 -6.08 5.94
C ALA A 172 26.42 -6.83 5.55
N THR A 173 26.39 -8.15 5.76
CA THR A 173 25.21 -8.98 5.46
C THR A 173 23.99 -8.56 6.28
N ALA A 174 24.16 -8.38 7.59
CA ALA A 174 23.06 -7.92 8.45
C ALA A 174 22.55 -6.55 8.00
N ARG A 175 23.47 -5.60 7.66
CA ARG A 175 23.11 -4.28 7.15
C ARG A 175 22.31 -4.36 5.85
N GLN A 176 22.69 -5.24 4.92
CA GLN A 176 21.98 -5.44 3.66
C GLN A 176 20.56 -5.98 3.88
N LEU A 177 20.39 -6.96 4.77
CA LEU A 177 19.09 -7.52 5.12
C LEU A 177 18.19 -6.50 5.81
N ILE A 178 18.71 -5.73 6.75
CA ILE A 178 17.99 -4.63 7.42
C ILE A 178 17.58 -3.56 6.39
N ASN A 179 18.49 -3.14 5.52
CA ASN A 179 18.15 -2.19 4.48
C ASN A 179 17.05 -2.73 3.56
N GLN A 180 17.07 -4.03 3.22
CA GLN A 180 16.04 -4.63 2.39
C GLN A 180 14.69 -4.68 3.10
N ASP A 181 14.65 -4.99 4.39
CA ASP A 181 13.44 -4.95 5.21
C ASP A 181 12.83 -3.54 5.21
N ILE A 182 13.64 -2.52 5.52
CA ILE A 182 13.20 -1.13 5.54
C ILE A 182 12.69 -0.67 4.15
N ARG A 183 13.42 -1.00 3.07
CA ARG A 183 12.98 -0.70 1.71
C ARG A 183 11.63 -1.30 1.37
N THR A 184 11.40 -2.53 1.82
CA THR A 184 10.15 -3.25 1.54
C THR A 184 8.94 -2.58 2.18
N HIS A 185 9.09 -2.05 3.39
CA HIS A 185 7.98 -1.50 4.15
C HIS A 185 7.83 0.03 3.98
N TYR A 186 8.91 0.74 3.61
CA TYR A 186 8.92 2.21 3.54
C TYR A 186 9.56 2.73 2.26
N ASP A 187 10.86 3.01 2.27
CA ASP A 187 11.70 3.44 1.14
C ASP A 187 13.17 3.21 1.49
N GLU A 188 14.08 3.75 0.69
CA GLU A 188 15.51 3.72 0.96
C GLU A 188 15.81 4.35 2.32
N PRO A 189 16.59 3.69 3.21
CA PRO A 189 16.91 4.21 4.54
C PRO A 189 17.50 5.63 4.55
N SER A 190 18.23 6.02 3.50
CA SER A 190 18.79 7.37 3.35
C SER A 190 17.73 8.44 3.05
N ARG A 191 16.54 8.04 2.64
CA ARG A 191 15.40 8.93 2.30
C ARG A 191 14.30 8.96 3.36
N LEU A 192 14.40 8.12 4.37
CA LEU A 192 13.38 7.94 5.41
C LEU A 192 13.75 8.70 6.67
N SER A 193 12.82 9.49 7.22
CA SER A 193 12.97 10.14 8.54
C SER A 193 13.09 9.12 9.65
N LEU A 194 14.06 9.29 10.54
CA LEU A 194 14.20 8.42 11.72
C LEU A 194 13.00 8.57 12.67
N LEU A 195 12.41 9.76 12.77
CA LEU A 195 11.20 9.97 13.58
C LEU A 195 10.00 9.22 12.99
N TYR A 196 9.82 9.26 11.66
CA TYR A 196 8.75 8.50 11.00
C TYR A 196 8.95 6.99 11.21
N PHE A 197 10.17 6.51 11.03
CA PHE A 197 10.51 5.11 11.23
C PHE A 197 10.25 4.66 12.67
N ALA A 198 10.64 5.47 13.66
CA ALA A 198 10.39 5.22 15.08
C ALA A 198 8.88 5.19 15.38
N GLN A 199 8.13 6.14 14.86
CA GLN A 199 6.69 6.26 15.03
C GLN A 199 5.96 5.04 14.47
N GLN A 200 6.29 4.60 13.25
CA GLN A 200 5.69 3.41 12.65
C GLN A 200 6.01 2.15 13.46
N ASN A 201 7.24 1.98 13.90
CA ASN A 201 7.62 0.86 14.76
C ASN A 201 6.93 0.93 16.14
N ARG A 202 6.62 2.13 16.64
CA ARG A 202 5.83 2.28 17.89
C ARG A 202 4.39 1.82 17.73
N VAL A 203 3.77 2.10 16.56
CA VAL A 203 2.39 1.66 16.25
C VAL A 203 2.30 0.13 16.23
N TYR A 204 3.27 -0.53 15.63
CA TYR A 204 3.28 -2.01 15.50
C TYR A 204 3.93 -2.74 16.67
N ARG A 205 4.49 -2.00 17.65
CA ARG A 205 5.20 -2.58 18.78
C ARG A 205 4.31 -3.46 19.65
N GLY A 206 4.77 -4.68 19.92
CA GLY A 206 4.06 -5.65 20.75
C GLY A 206 2.91 -6.37 20.04
N ILE A 207 2.71 -6.12 18.74
CA ILE A 207 1.78 -6.87 17.93
C ILE A 207 2.49 -8.12 17.41
N SER A 208 1.86 -9.28 17.55
CA SER A 208 2.43 -10.53 17.07
C SER A 208 2.33 -10.66 15.55
N ASP A 209 3.27 -11.38 14.92
CA ASP A 209 3.17 -11.73 13.50
C ASP A 209 1.88 -12.48 13.15
N ARG A 210 1.34 -13.24 14.11
CA ARG A 210 0.05 -13.92 13.97
C ARG A 210 -1.10 -12.93 13.83
N ASP A 211 -1.06 -11.83 14.58
CA ASP A 211 -2.09 -10.79 14.50
C ASP A 211 -1.93 -9.92 13.23
N LEU A 212 -0.70 -9.69 12.78
CA LEU A 212 -0.40 -8.92 11.55
C LEU A 212 -0.67 -9.70 10.27
N ARG A 213 -0.41 -11.02 10.27
CA ARG A 213 -0.54 -11.92 9.12
C ARG A 213 -1.55 -13.02 9.43
N ALA A 214 -2.79 -12.63 9.71
CA ALA A 214 -3.84 -13.56 10.13
C ALA A 214 -4.42 -14.36 8.95
N SER A 215 -4.62 -13.70 7.80
CA SER A 215 -5.27 -14.31 6.64
C SER A 215 -4.96 -13.57 5.34
N ARG A 216 -5.51 -14.05 4.23
CA ARG A 216 -5.54 -13.40 2.92
C ARG A 216 -6.95 -13.32 2.38
N LEU A 217 -7.23 -12.32 1.56
CA LEU A 217 -8.46 -12.26 0.77
C LEU A 217 -8.38 -13.23 -0.40
N VAL A 218 -9.39 -14.08 -0.54
CA VAL A 218 -9.52 -14.96 -1.71
C VAL A 218 -9.79 -14.10 -2.94
N GLY A 219 -8.89 -14.13 -3.90
CA GLY A 219 -8.92 -13.28 -5.09
C GLY A 219 -8.15 -11.98 -4.98
N GLY A 220 -7.38 -11.78 -3.88
CA GLY A 220 -6.51 -10.62 -3.68
C GLY A 220 -7.23 -9.36 -3.20
N SER A 221 -6.48 -8.29 -2.95
CA SER A 221 -7.02 -7.03 -2.41
C SER A 221 -8.03 -6.34 -3.33
N GLN A 222 -8.01 -6.62 -4.62
CA GLN A 222 -8.99 -6.09 -5.58
C GLN A 222 -10.44 -6.48 -5.26
N VAL A 223 -10.70 -7.64 -4.61
CA VAL A 223 -12.08 -8.07 -4.31
C VAL A 223 -12.76 -7.13 -3.33
N LEU A 224 -12.00 -6.51 -2.42
CA LEU A 224 -12.52 -5.50 -1.50
C LEU A 224 -12.98 -4.24 -2.26
N ALA A 225 -12.17 -3.74 -3.17
CA ALA A 225 -12.55 -2.60 -4.01
C ALA A 225 -13.79 -2.91 -4.86
N GLN A 226 -13.85 -4.11 -5.48
CA GLN A 226 -15.00 -4.56 -6.26
C GLN A 226 -16.27 -4.69 -5.42
N ALA A 227 -16.14 -5.07 -4.14
CA ALA A 227 -17.29 -5.14 -3.24
C ALA A 227 -17.90 -3.77 -2.97
N PHE A 228 -17.08 -2.75 -2.71
CA PHE A 228 -17.56 -1.37 -2.61
C PHE A 228 -18.24 -0.89 -3.91
N VAL A 229 -17.60 -1.13 -5.05
CA VAL A 229 -18.11 -0.72 -6.37
C VAL A 229 -19.54 -1.25 -6.61
N LYS A 230 -19.81 -2.50 -6.22
CA LYS A 230 -21.14 -3.10 -6.35
C LYS A 230 -22.24 -2.40 -5.52
N GLN A 231 -21.86 -1.63 -4.51
CA GLN A 231 -22.81 -0.92 -3.65
C GLN A 231 -23.09 0.51 -4.13
N LEU A 232 -22.20 1.10 -4.91
CA LEU A 232 -22.30 2.50 -5.31
C LEU A 232 -23.24 2.71 -6.51
N LYS A 233 -24.05 3.76 -6.45
CA LYS A 233 -25.08 4.05 -7.47
C LYS A 233 -24.52 4.81 -8.67
N ILE A 234 -23.64 5.80 -8.44
CA ILE A 234 -23.14 6.69 -9.51
C ILE A 234 -21.62 6.70 -9.49
N ILE A 235 -21.03 6.05 -10.48
CA ILE A 235 -19.59 6.00 -10.71
C ILE A 235 -19.31 6.48 -12.14
N LYS A 236 -18.34 7.37 -12.28
CA LYS A 236 -17.85 7.85 -13.58
C LYS A 236 -16.34 7.62 -13.64
N THR A 237 -15.95 6.65 -14.43
CA THR A 237 -14.55 6.38 -14.79
C THR A 237 -14.14 7.27 -15.98
N ASN A 238 -12.84 7.28 -16.34
CA ASN A 238 -12.28 8.16 -17.37
C ASN A 238 -12.66 9.63 -17.16
N SER A 239 -12.74 10.06 -15.91
CA SER A 239 -13.19 11.38 -15.48
C SER A 239 -12.09 12.13 -14.72
N PRO A 240 -11.00 12.53 -15.40
CA PRO A 240 -9.90 13.26 -14.77
C PRO A 240 -10.35 14.66 -14.36
N VAL A 241 -10.42 14.89 -13.06
CA VAL A 241 -10.78 16.20 -12.49
C VAL A 241 -9.64 17.19 -12.74
N SER A 242 -9.97 18.37 -13.27
CA SER A 242 -9.03 19.45 -13.55
C SER A 242 -9.12 20.61 -12.55
N SER A 243 -10.32 20.89 -12.01
CA SER A 243 -10.48 21.95 -11.00
C SER A 243 -11.62 21.67 -10.02
N ILE A 244 -11.49 22.27 -8.84
CA ILE A 244 -12.47 22.29 -7.74
C ILE A 244 -12.64 23.74 -7.34
N ASN A 245 -13.83 24.31 -7.56
CA ASN A 245 -14.20 25.65 -7.14
C ASN A 245 -15.26 25.53 -6.04
N GLN A 246 -15.02 26.13 -4.89
CA GLN A 246 -15.96 26.13 -3.76
C GLN A 246 -16.27 27.54 -3.29
N ASP A 247 -17.49 27.75 -2.85
CA ASP A 247 -17.98 28.99 -2.29
C ASP A 247 -18.97 28.71 -1.14
N LYS A 248 -19.71 29.76 -0.71
CA LYS A 248 -20.72 29.63 0.35
C LYS A 248 -21.90 28.72 -0.03
N ASP A 249 -22.19 28.57 -1.32
CA ASP A 249 -23.38 27.87 -1.83
C ASP A 249 -23.10 26.40 -2.17
N GLY A 250 -21.83 26.03 -2.49
CA GLY A 250 -21.48 24.64 -2.82
C GLY A 250 -20.11 24.49 -3.45
N VAL A 251 -19.96 23.41 -4.19
CA VAL A 251 -18.72 23.06 -4.90
C VAL A 251 -19.01 22.71 -6.35
N THR A 252 -18.20 23.25 -7.26
CA THR A 252 -18.21 22.88 -8.68
C THR A 252 -16.90 22.15 -9.02
N VAL A 253 -17.01 20.92 -9.50
CA VAL A 253 -15.89 20.07 -9.94
C VAL A 253 -15.90 19.96 -11.45
N LYS A 254 -14.78 20.26 -12.12
CA LYS A 254 -14.67 20.19 -13.60
C LYS A 254 -13.92 18.95 -14.06
N VAL A 255 -14.51 18.29 -15.08
CA VAL A 255 -13.90 17.20 -15.85
C VAL A 255 -13.98 17.62 -17.33
N GLY A 256 -12.85 18.07 -17.88
CA GLY A 256 -12.86 18.71 -19.21
C GLY A 256 -13.82 19.91 -19.25
N ALA A 257 -14.78 19.90 -20.15
CA ALA A 257 -15.81 20.94 -20.27
C ALA A 257 -17.03 20.73 -19.35
N VAL A 258 -17.15 19.58 -18.69
CA VAL A 258 -18.32 19.22 -17.87
C VAL A 258 -18.10 19.70 -16.43
N GLY A 259 -19.06 20.44 -15.87
CA GLY A 259 -19.13 20.83 -14.48
C GLY A 259 -20.11 19.95 -13.69
N TYR A 260 -19.66 19.41 -12.55
CA TYR A 260 -20.46 18.69 -11.58
C TYR A 260 -20.63 19.56 -10.34
N GLN A 261 -21.85 19.68 -9.85
CA GLN A 261 -22.17 20.46 -8.66
C GLN A 261 -22.53 19.55 -7.48
N ALA A 262 -22.12 19.93 -6.27
CA ALA A 262 -22.49 19.27 -5.02
C ALA A 262 -22.37 20.23 -3.84
N ASP A 263 -22.91 19.83 -2.69
CA ASP A 263 -22.76 20.59 -1.46
C ASP A 263 -21.35 20.44 -0.87
N TYR A 264 -20.74 19.25 -1.00
CA TYR A 264 -19.40 18.92 -0.45
C TYR A 264 -18.59 18.02 -1.39
N VAL A 265 -17.27 17.98 -1.16
CA VAL A 265 -16.33 17.11 -1.87
C VAL A 265 -15.50 16.30 -0.87
N VAL A 266 -15.27 15.01 -1.20
CA VAL A 266 -14.20 14.21 -0.63
C VAL A 266 -13.10 14.06 -1.67
N LEU A 267 -11.91 14.58 -1.37
CA LEU A 267 -10.73 14.52 -2.24
C LEU A 267 -9.82 13.36 -1.80
N ALA A 268 -9.88 12.26 -2.55
CA ALA A 268 -9.28 10.97 -2.21
C ALA A 268 -8.22 10.54 -3.24
N VAL A 269 -7.39 11.48 -3.69
CA VAL A 269 -6.35 11.25 -4.69
C VAL A 269 -4.95 11.33 -4.09
N PRO A 270 -3.94 10.64 -4.65
CA PRO A 270 -2.55 10.80 -4.24
C PRO A 270 -2.06 12.24 -4.40
N LEU A 271 -1.10 12.67 -3.57
CA LEU A 271 -0.56 14.06 -3.61
C LEU A 271 -0.03 14.45 -4.99
N ARG A 272 0.56 13.52 -5.75
CA ARG A 272 1.01 13.77 -7.13
C ARG A 272 -0.13 14.09 -8.08
N ALA A 273 -1.28 13.43 -7.91
CA ALA A 273 -2.47 13.74 -8.70
C ALA A 273 -3.10 15.06 -8.25
N LEU A 274 -3.11 15.34 -6.94
CA LEU A 274 -3.61 16.60 -6.39
C LEU A 274 -2.86 17.82 -6.95
N ASN A 275 -1.57 17.71 -7.24
CA ASN A 275 -0.79 18.79 -7.88
C ASN A 275 -1.31 19.19 -9.27
N LYS A 276 -2.15 18.37 -9.90
CA LYS A 276 -2.75 18.63 -11.22
C LYS A 276 -4.17 19.21 -11.13
N ILE A 277 -4.74 19.33 -9.93
CA ILE A 277 -6.09 19.83 -9.70
C ILE A 277 -6.01 21.27 -9.21
N GLN A 278 -6.56 22.18 -9.99
CA GLN A 278 -6.64 23.59 -9.59
C GLN A 278 -7.75 23.77 -8.55
N MET A 279 -7.45 24.40 -7.43
CA MET A 279 -8.42 24.67 -6.38
C MET A 279 -8.71 26.19 -6.25
N THR A 280 -9.97 26.53 -6.06
CA THR A 280 -10.43 27.89 -5.76
C THR A 280 -11.36 27.83 -4.53
N PRO A 281 -11.06 28.50 -3.41
CA PRO A 281 -9.80 29.21 -3.14
C PRO A 281 -8.56 28.33 -3.23
N ALA A 282 -7.42 28.93 -3.56
CA ALA A 282 -6.16 28.20 -3.65
C ALA A 282 -5.78 27.58 -2.29
N LEU A 283 -5.08 26.46 -2.35
CA LEU A 283 -4.45 25.87 -1.17
C LEU A 283 -3.41 26.85 -0.60
N ASP A 284 -3.27 26.88 0.71
CA ASP A 284 -2.25 27.67 1.38
C ASP A 284 -0.82 27.16 1.07
N ALA A 285 0.18 27.97 1.44
CA ALA A 285 1.57 27.68 1.15
C ALA A 285 2.06 26.36 1.77
N GLN A 286 1.51 25.95 2.92
CA GLN A 286 1.91 24.73 3.61
C GLN A 286 1.37 23.49 2.91
N HIS A 287 0.12 23.47 2.48
CA HIS A 287 -0.46 22.40 1.67
C HIS A 287 0.25 22.28 0.33
N LEU A 288 0.57 23.40 -0.34
CA LEU A 288 1.33 23.39 -1.58
C LEU A 288 2.75 22.85 -1.39
N ALA A 289 3.41 23.19 -0.27
CA ALA A 289 4.71 22.64 0.09
C ALA A 289 4.63 21.12 0.37
N ALA A 290 3.57 20.66 1.03
CA ALA A 290 3.35 19.24 1.29
C ALA A 290 3.12 18.44 0.00
N ILE A 291 2.33 18.97 -0.95
CA ILE A 291 2.10 18.33 -2.26
C ILE A 291 3.42 18.12 -3.02
N LYS A 292 4.30 19.12 -2.98
CA LYS A 292 5.58 19.08 -3.71
C LYS A 292 6.66 18.30 -2.98
N GLY A 293 6.69 18.41 -1.64
CA GLY A 293 7.81 17.96 -0.82
C GLY A 293 7.64 16.59 -0.17
N THR A 294 6.40 16.11 0.03
CA THR A 294 6.20 14.82 0.71
C THR A 294 6.74 13.66 -0.11
N ASN A 295 7.56 12.84 0.52
CA ASN A 295 8.13 11.65 -0.11
C ASN A 295 7.09 10.52 -0.19
N TYR A 296 7.22 9.76 -1.27
CA TYR A 296 6.54 8.46 -1.44
C TYR A 296 7.57 7.35 -1.56
N GLY A 297 7.27 6.22 -0.95
CA GLY A 297 8.08 5.02 -1.05
C GLY A 297 8.05 4.45 -2.48
N TRP A 298 9.21 4.05 -2.96
CA TRP A 298 9.35 3.39 -4.25
C TRP A 298 9.26 1.88 -4.07
N ARG A 299 8.17 1.31 -4.57
CA ARG A 299 7.93 -0.12 -4.60
C ARG A 299 7.17 -0.47 -5.86
N ASP A 300 7.73 -1.40 -6.64
CA ASP A 300 7.06 -2.01 -7.78
C ASP A 300 6.90 -3.50 -7.52
N GLN A 301 5.87 -4.10 -8.07
CA GLN A 301 5.58 -5.52 -7.87
C GLN A 301 5.62 -6.26 -9.19
N ILE A 302 6.29 -7.41 -9.20
CA ILE A 302 6.30 -8.36 -10.30
C ILE A 302 5.78 -9.69 -9.78
N MET A 303 4.64 -10.15 -10.27
CA MET A 303 4.13 -11.48 -10.01
C MET A 303 4.58 -12.42 -11.11
N LEU A 304 5.46 -13.34 -10.79
CA LEU A 304 5.91 -14.43 -11.69
C LEU A 304 5.03 -15.65 -11.46
N LYS A 305 4.54 -16.24 -12.55
CA LYS A 305 3.65 -17.41 -12.56
C LYS A 305 4.39 -18.65 -12.99
N PHE A 306 4.21 -19.74 -12.25
CA PHE A 306 4.87 -21.03 -12.49
C PHE A 306 3.86 -22.18 -12.53
N LYS A 307 4.13 -23.22 -13.34
CA LYS A 307 3.28 -24.42 -13.42
C LYS A 307 3.33 -25.25 -12.13
N THR A 308 4.49 -25.30 -11.49
CA THR A 308 4.75 -26.10 -10.30
C THR A 308 5.55 -25.31 -9.28
N PRO A 309 5.30 -25.49 -7.97
CA PRO A 309 6.04 -24.86 -6.89
C PRO A 309 7.40 -25.56 -6.69
N VAL A 310 8.35 -25.37 -7.61
CA VAL A 310 9.65 -26.06 -7.65
C VAL A 310 10.53 -25.83 -6.40
N TRP A 311 10.24 -24.81 -5.62
CA TRP A 311 10.93 -24.48 -4.36
C TRP A 311 10.39 -25.23 -3.13
N GLU A 312 9.21 -25.87 -3.20
CA GLU A 312 8.64 -26.60 -2.07
C GLU A 312 9.34 -27.93 -1.82
N SER A 313 9.89 -28.56 -2.86
CA SER A 313 10.43 -29.93 -2.79
C SER A 313 11.80 -30.03 -2.09
N LYS A 314 12.62 -28.98 -2.08
CA LYS A 314 14.00 -29.04 -1.55
C LYS A 314 14.28 -28.15 -0.35
N ALA A 315 13.63 -27.02 -0.21
CA ALA A 315 13.98 -26.02 0.80
C ALA A 315 12.80 -25.55 1.64
N ARG A 316 11.59 -26.05 1.42
CA ARG A 316 10.35 -25.59 2.06
C ARG A 316 10.22 -24.07 2.10
N MET A 317 10.58 -23.43 1.00
CA MET A 317 10.57 -21.98 0.92
C MET A 317 9.17 -21.50 0.63
N SER A 318 8.65 -20.76 1.54
CA SER A 318 7.31 -20.17 1.43
C SER A 318 7.24 -18.93 2.33
N GLY A 319 6.33 -18.04 2.02
CA GLY A 319 6.17 -16.81 2.77
C GLY A 319 7.15 -15.73 2.33
N GLU A 320 7.61 -14.93 3.27
CA GLU A 320 8.46 -13.76 3.03
C GLU A 320 9.93 -14.13 3.05
N ILE A 321 10.65 -13.77 1.99
CA ILE A 321 12.08 -14.06 1.84
C ILE A 321 12.80 -12.77 1.49
N TYR A 322 13.75 -12.39 2.32
CA TYR A 322 14.59 -11.21 2.13
C TYR A 322 15.89 -11.57 1.43
N SER A 323 16.26 -10.82 0.40
CA SER A 323 17.45 -11.11 -0.41
C SER A 323 18.47 -9.98 -0.35
N ASN A 324 19.75 -10.33 -0.22
CA ASN A 324 20.86 -9.41 -0.44
C ASN A 324 21.31 -9.32 -1.90
N ALA A 325 20.73 -10.14 -2.80
CA ALA A 325 21.11 -10.22 -4.22
C ALA A 325 20.34 -9.26 -5.15
N GLY A 326 19.71 -8.21 -4.62
CA GLY A 326 18.97 -7.23 -5.43
C GLY A 326 17.63 -7.72 -6.00
N LEU A 327 17.11 -8.85 -5.49
CA LEU A 327 15.76 -9.34 -5.81
C LEU A 327 14.66 -8.65 -5.01
N GLY A 328 15.01 -7.83 -4.03
CA GLY A 328 14.03 -7.27 -3.11
C GLY A 328 13.53 -8.31 -2.11
N MET A 329 12.26 -8.23 -1.76
CA MET A 329 11.58 -9.22 -0.93
C MET A 329 10.65 -10.06 -1.81
N LEU A 330 10.72 -11.37 -1.65
CA LEU A 330 9.92 -12.33 -2.38
C LEU A 330 8.79 -12.84 -1.50
N TRP A 331 7.57 -12.90 -2.07
CA TRP A 331 6.47 -13.69 -1.53
C TRP A 331 6.25 -14.92 -2.38
N ILE A 332 6.34 -16.09 -1.78
CA ILE A 332 6.05 -17.36 -2.43
C ILE A 332 4.66 -17.82 -1.97
N GLU A 333 3.77 -18.02 -2.92
CA GLU A 333 2.39 -18.43 -2.63
C GLU A 333 1.90 -19.50 -3.62
N PRO A 334 1.06 -20.45 -3.14
CA PRO A 334 0.38 -21.39 -4.04
C PRO A 334 -0.57 -20.62 -4.95
N ALA A 335 -0.65 -21.01 -6.21
CA ALA A 335 -1.66 -20.49 -7.13
C ALA A 335 -3.03 -21.11 -6.86
N LEU A 336 -4.11 -20.35 -7.05
CA LEU A 336 -5.49 -20.79 -6.77
C LEU A 336 -5.94 -22.01 -7.59
N LYS A 337 -5.33 -22.25 -8.77
CA LYS A 337 -5.69 -23.33 -9.69
C LYS A 337 -4.52 -24.30 -9.97
N GLY A 338 -3.66 -24.50 -9.01
CA GLY A 338 -2.41 -25.25 -9.18
C GLY A 338 -1.26 -24.37 -9.65
N GLY A 339 -0.03 -24.87 -9.54
CA GLY A 339 1.17 -24.08 -9.74
C GLY A 339 1.50 -23.21 -8.53
N ALA A 340 2.28 -22.17 -8.76
CA ALA A 340 2.62 -21.20 -7.74
C ALA A 340 2.95 -19.83 -8.31
N ASN A 341 2.84 -18.81 -7.48
CA ASN A 341 3.26 -17.46 -7.78
C ASN A 341 4.46 -17.07 -6.92
N VAL A 342 5.38 -16.33 -7.49
CA VAL A 342 6.41 -15.59 -6.76
C VAL A 342 6.18 -14.11 -7.00
N VAL A 343 5.85 -13.39 -5.93
CA VAL A 343 5.70 -11.94 -5.98
C VAL A 343 7.01 -11.31 -5.54
N ILE A 344 7.63 -10.59 -6.45
CA ILE A 344 8.85 -9.83 -6.21
C ILE A 344 8.46 -8.40 -5.87
N ASN A 345 8.85 -7.93 -4.70
CA ASN A 345 8.70 -6.55 -4.27
C ASN A 345 10.04 -5.83 -4.45
N LEU A 346 10.18 -5.14 -5.58
CA LEU A 346 11.31 -4.25 -5.82
C LEU A 346 11.06 -2.92 -5.12
N SER A 347 11.96 -2.50 -4.24
CA SER A 347 11.75 -1.33 -3.39
C SER A 347 13.00 -0.47 -3.30
N GLY A 348 12.81 0.80 -2.93
CA GLY A 348 13.90 1.75 -2.74
C GLY A 348 14.78 1.90 -3.97
N ASP A 349 16.09 1.90 -3.79
CA ASP A 349 17.05 2.07 -4.89
C ASP A 349 17.08 0.89 -5.85
N ASN A 350 16.73 -0.33 -5.39
CA ASN A 350 16.56 -1.47 -6.29
C ASN A 350 15.44 -1.21 -7.32
N ALA A 351 14.31 -0.64 -6.89
CA ALA A 351 13.24 -0.24 -7.80
C ALA A 351 13.68 0.90 -8.72
N ARG A 352 14.42 1.89 -8.20
CA ARG A 352 14.91 3.04 -9.00
C ARG A 352 15.83 2.61 -10.13
N VAL A 353 16.78 1.73 -9.85
CA VAL A 353 17.69 1.20 -10.89
C VAL A 353 16.91 0.46 -11.97
N MET A 354 15.88 -0.30 -11.58
CA MET A 354 15.07 -1.08 -12.52
C MET A 354 14.16 -0.23 -13.41
N GLN A 355 13.97 1.07 -13.12
CA GLN A 355 13.21 1.97 -13.99
C GLN A 355 13.84 2.17 -15.38
N ALA A 356 15.14 1.98 -15.51
CA ALA A 356 15.83 2.06 -16.79
C ALA A 356 15.39 0.97 -17.79
N PHE A 357 14.75 -0.09 -17.30
CA PHE A 357 14.35 -1.25 -18.12
C PHE A 357 12.87 -1.20 -18.48
N GLY A 358 12.53 -1.69 -19.69
CA GLY A 358 11.17 -2.06 -20.06
C GLY A 358 10.66 -3.25 -19.23
N ASP A 359 9.35 -3.49 -19.21
CA ASP A 359 8.73 -4.53 -18.38
C ASP A 359 9.35 -5.91 -18.61
N LYS A 360 9.51 -6.30 -19.87
CA LYS A 360 10.13 -7.61 -20.22
C LYS A 360 11.56 -7.70 -19.73
N GLN A 361 12.37 -6.67 -19.94
CA GLN A 361 13.77 -6.66 -19.50
C GLN A 361 13.88 -6.72 -17.96
N MET A 362 13.00 -6.00 -17.26
CA MET A 362 12.93 -6.06 -15.79
C MET A 362 12.62 -7.48 -15.31
N VAL A 363 11.63 -8.13 -15.92
CA VAL A 363 11.27 -9.51 -15.60
C VAL A 363 12.42 -10.47 -15.94
N ASP A 364 13.09 -10.32 -17.08
CA ASP A 364 14.24 -11.12 -17.45
C ASP A 364 15.38 -10.99 -16.42
N GLN A 365 15.69 -9.78 -15.95
CA GLN A 365 16.69 -9.53 -14.91
C GLN A 365 16.35 -10.21 -13.58
N VAL A 366 15.07 -10.19 -13.21
CA VAL A 366 14.59 -10.87 -12.00
C VAL A 366 14.66 -12.39 -12.17
N LEU A 367 14.24 -12.91 -13.32
CA LEU A 367 14.30 -14.36 -13.62
C LEU A 367 15.72 -14.88 -13.65
N ILE A 368 16.69 -14.14 -14.20
CA ILE A 368 18.12 -14.52 -14.18
C ILE A 368 18.57 -14.73 -12.73
N ARG A 369 18.28 -13.80 -11.84
CA ARG A 369 18.64 -13.90 -10.42
C ARG A 369 17.89 -15.02 -9.72
N LEU A 370 16.58 -15.14 -9.94
CA LEU A 370 15.77 -16.21 -9.35
C LEU A 370 16.24 -17.59 -9.79
N HIS A 371 16.61 -17.76 -11.06
CA HIS A 371 17.12 -19.02 -11.60
C HIS A 371 18.53 -19.37 -11.12
N ALA A 372 19.29 -18.42 -10.60
CA ALA A 372 20.55 -18.71 -9.92
C ALA A 372 20.31 -19.49 -8.61
N PHE A 373 19.23 -19.17 -7.88
CA PHE A 373 18.81 -19.88 -6.69
C PHE A 373 18.00 -21.15 -6.98
N TYR A 374 17.17 -21.11 -8.05
CA TYR A 374 16.24 -22.19 -8.45
C TYR A 374 16.37 -22.51 -9.92
N PRO A 375 17.44 -23.20 -10.34
CA PRO A 375 17.62 -23.58 -11.75
C PRO A 375 16.45 -24.37 -12.34
N GLN A 376 15.80 -25.19 -11.51
CA GLN A 376 14.63 -25.99 -11.88
C GLN A 376 13.38 -25.16 -12.20
N ALA A 377 13.32 -23.91 -11.78
CA ALA A 377 12.21 -23.02 -12.09
C ALA A 377 12.15 -22.61 -13.58
N ARG A 378 13.26 -22.73 -14.33
CA ARG A 378 13.35 -22.32 -15.74
C ARG A 378 12.28 -22.95 -16.63
N GLY A 379 12.05 -24.25 -16.50
CA GLY A 379 11.05 -24.99 -17.28
C GLY A 379 9.60 -24.83 -16.79
N SER A 380 9.41 -24.19 -15.65
CA SER A 380 8.11 -24.05 -15.00
C SER A 380 7.47 -22.66 -15.18
N PHE A 381 8.23 -21.65 -15.58
CA PHE A 381 7.73 -20.29 -15.78
C PHE A 381 6.68 -20.21 -16.90
N THR A 382 5.56 -19.53 -16.64
CA THR A 382 4.42 -19.43 -17.59
C THR A 382 4.04 -18.01 -17.97
N GLY A 383 4.46 -17.01 -17.18
CA GLY A 383 4.12 -15.62 -17.46
C GLY A 383 4.28 -14.72 -16.24
N TYR A 384 3.92 -13.46 -16.41
CA TYR A 384 4.05 -12.46 -15.34
C TYR A 384 2.93 -11.41 -15.39
N GLU A 385 2.77 -10.71 -14.26
CA GLU A 385 2.09 -9.42 -14.16
C GLU A 385 3.02 -8.43 -13.49
N ILE A 386 2.96 -7.17 -13.88
CA ILE A 386 3.79 -6.10 -13.32
C ILE A 386 2.95 -4.90 -12.94
N ARG A 387 3.28 -4.29 -11.80
CA ARG A 387 2.73 -3.01 -11.33
C ARG A 387 3.86 -2.05 -11.00
N ARG A 388 3.93 -0.96 -11.75
CA ARG A 388 4.90 0.12 -11.56
C ARG A 388 4.22 1.29 -10.87
N TYR A 389 4.08 1.22 -9.54
CA TYR A 389 3.47 2.31 -8.77
C TYR A 389 4.31 3.58 -8.79
N SER A 390 5.64 3.41 -8.80
CA SER A 390 6.59 4.50 -8.65
C SER A 390 6.65 5.43 -9.86
N THR A 391 6.44 4.89 -11.07
CA THR A 391 6.46 5.65 -12.33
C THR A 391 5.09 6.01 -12.87
N ASP A 392 4.01 5.52 -12.25
CA ASP A 392 2.66 5.94 -12.63
C ASP A 392 2.46 7.43 -12.30
N PRO A 393 2.22 8.30 -13.31
CA PRO A 393 2.15 9.74 -13.11
C PRO A 393 0.96 10.21 -12.26
N SER A 394 -0.02 9.34 -12.02
CA SER A 394 -1.15 9.60 -11.15
C SER A 394 -0.93 9.15 -9.70
N MET A 395 0.00 8.22 -9.47
CA MET A 395 0.32 7.68 -8.15
C MET A 395 1.59 8.31 -7.57
N GLY A 396 2.67 8.32 -8.34
CA GLY A 396 3.96 8.90 -7.98
C GLY A 396 4.72 8.15 -6.88
N GLY A 397 4.27 6.94 -6.54
CA GLY A 397 4.83 6.06 -5.53
C GLY A 397 3.82 5.06 -5.00
N ALA A 398 4.30 4.10 -4.24
CA ALA A 398 3.46 3.02 -3.69
C ALA A 398 2.66 3.48 -2.46
N TYR A 399 3.27 4.29 -1.59
CA TYR A 399 2.67 4.75 -0.33
C TYR A 399 3.47 5.91 0.25
N LEU A 400 2.91 6.57 1.27
CA LEU A 400 3.57 7.62 2.02
C LEU A 400 4.83 7.10 2.73
N ALA A 401 5.94 7.84 2.63
CA ALA A 401 7.17 7.59 3.37
C ALA A 401 7.86 8.92 3.70
N TYR A 402 7.57 9.50 4.86
CA TYR A 402 8.13 10.79 5.24
C TYR A 402 9.66 10.77 5.29
N GLY A 403 10.28 11.70 4.58
CA GLY A 403 11.72 11.95 4.61
C GLY A 403 12.13 12.87 5.75
N PRO A 404 13.43 13.12 5.95
CA PRO A 404 13.95 14.01 6.98
C PRO A 404 13.29 15.39 6.93
N GLY A 405 12.87 15.88 8.11
CA GLY A 405 12.22 17.16 8.30
C GLY A 405 10.77 17.25 7.83
N GLN A 406 10.16 16.17 7.37
CA GLN A 406 8.81 16.19 6.82
C GLN A 406 7.71 15.97 7.87
N ILE A 407 7.96 15.21 8.92
CA ILE A 407 7.03 15.07 10.05
C ILE A 407 6.79 16.43 10.71
N SER A 408 7.85 17.15 11.04
CA SER A 408 7.75 18.48 11.67
C SER A 408 7.01 19.50 10.82
N LYS A 409 6.97 19.32 9.49
CA LYS A 409 6.36 20.27 8.55
C LYS A 409 4.96 19.87 8.11
N PHE A 410 4.69 18.57 7.90
CA PHE A 410 3.53 18.09 7.14
C PHE A 410 2.64 17.11 7.90
N TRP A 411 3.00 16.75 9.16
CA TRP A 411 2.19 15.84 9.95
C TRP A 411 0.79 16.40 10.18
N ARG A 412 -0.24 15.59 9.96
CA ARG A 412 -1.67 15.90 10.13
C ARG A 412 -2.23 17.02 9.25
N ILE A 413 -1.46 17.61 8.34
CA ILE A 413 -1.91 18.73 7.50
C ILE A 413 -3.16 18.37 6.67
N TRP A 414 -3.29 17.11 6.26
CA TRP A 414 -4.40 16.61 5.47
C TRP A 414 -5.54 16.00 6.29
N GLU A 415 -5.43 16.03 7.60
CA GLU A 415 -6.44 15.40 8.47
C GLU A 415 -7.74 16.19 8.54
N ARG A 416 -7.68 17.49 8.35
CA ARG A 416 -8.82 18.41 8.49
C ARG A 416 -9.34 18.87 7.15
N PRO A 417 -10.69 19.07 7.04
CA PRO A 417 -11.27 19.64 5.84
C PRO A 417 -10.87 21.10 5.64
N LEU A 418 -10.85 21.51 4.40
CA LEU A 418 -10.75 22.91 3.99
C LEU A 418 -12.11 23.36 3.44
N GLN A 419 -12.85 24.12 4.22
CA GLN A 419 -14.21 24.57 3.93
C GLN A 419 -15.12 23.37 3.57
N ARG A 420 -15.50 23.18 2.29
CA ARG A 420 -16.38 22.12 1.82
C ARG A 420 -15.65 20.87 1.29
N VAL A 421 -14.32 20.84 1.38
CA VAL A 421 -13.48 19.76 0.88
C VAL A 421 -12.87 18.99 2.03
N ALA A 422 -13.28 17.73 2.22
CA ALA A 422 -12.64 16.78 3.13
C ALA A 422 -11.59 15.96 2.38
N PHE A 423 -10.51 15.55 3.05
CA PHE A 423 -9.42 14.77 2.46
C PHE A 423 -9.44 13.33 2.96
N ALA A 424 -9.23 12.40 2.02
CA ALA A 424 -9.04 10.99 2.30
C ALA A 424 -7.83 10.43 1.53
N GLY A 425 -7.36 9.28 1.91
CA GLY A 425 -6.18 8.63 1.34
C GLY A 425 -5.28 8.10 2.43
N GLU A 426 -4.56 7.01 2.17
CA GLU A 426 -3.64 6.41 3.15
C GLU A 426 -2.65 7.44 3.74
N HIS A 427 -2.24 8.41 2.91
CA HIS A 427 -1.31 9.49 3.28
C HIS A 427 -1.90 10.52 4.26
N THR A 428 -3.19 10.44 4.54
CA THR A 428 -3.88 11.29 5.52
C THR A 428 -4.18 10.57 6.84
N ASP A 429 -3.76 9.30 6.98
CA ASP A 429 -3.85 8.56 8.25
C ASP A 429 -2.60 8.77 9.10
N THR A 430 -2.77 8.92 10.41
CA THR A 430 -1.69 9.18 11.36
C THR A 430 -1.11 7.93 12.01
N LEU A 431 -1.83 6.79 11.95
CA LEU A 431 -1.39 5.53 12.54
C LEU A 431 -0.95 4.50 11.50
N TYR A 432 -1.73 4.37 10.43
CA TYR A 432 -1.57 3.32 9.42
C TYR A 432 -1.37 3.90 8.01
N PRO A 433 -0.50 4.93 7.83
CA PRO A 433 -0.22 5.42 6.48
C PRO A 433 0.35 4.29 5.61
N GLY A 434 0.10 4.35 4.32
CA GLY A 434 0.62 3.33 3.38
C GLY A 434 -0.12 2.00 3.39
N THR A 435 -1.19 1.83 4.18
CA THR A 435 -1.89 0.55 4.35
C THR A 435 -3.34 0.58 3.84
N LEU A 436 -3.91 -0.63 3.63
CA LEU A 436 -5.33 -0.78 3.34
C LEU A 436 -6.19 -0.24 4.50
N GLU A 437 -5.79 -0.54 5.74
CA GLU A 437 -6.47 -0.06 6.95
C GLU A 437 -6.52 1.47 6.99
N GLY A 438 -5.38 2.15 6.78
CA GLY A 438 -5.32 3.60 6.76
C GLY A 438 -6.18 4.23 5.66
N ALA A 439 -6.22 3.61 4.48
CA ALA A 439 -7.08 4.06 3.39
C ALA A 439 -8.57 3.99 3.76
N LEU A 440 -9.02 2.87 4.36
CA LEU A 440 -10.40 2.68 4.78
C LEU A 440 -10.79 3.62 5.94
N ARG A 441 -9.94 3.74 6.95
CA ARG A 441 -10.12 4.66 8.09
C ARG A 441 -10.30 6.09 7.65
N THR A 442 -9.46 6.55 6.73
CA THR A 442 -9.53 7.93 6.22
C THR A 442 -10.76 8.18 5.36
N GLY A 443 -11.24 7.17 4.63
CA GLY A 443 -12.53 7.23 3.94
C GLY A 443 -13.70 7.41 4.92
N GLN A 444 -13.75 6.64 6.02
CA GLN A 444 -14.75 6.80 7.08
C GLN A 444 -14.66 8.17 7.74
N ARG A 445 -13.43 8.62 8.08
CA ARG A 445 -13.21 9.94 8.67
C ARG A 445 -13.73 11.05 7.76
N ALA A 446 -13.37 11.03 6.47
CA ALA A 446 -13.81 12.06 5.52
C ALA A 446 -15.34 12.09 5.35
N ALA A 447 -15.99 10.93 5.30
CA ALA A 447 -17.44 10.85 5.28
C ALA A 447 -18.08 11.46 6.55
N SER A 448 -17.52 11.17 7.73
CA SER A 448 -17.97 11.79 8.98
C SER A 448 -17.74 13.29 9.00
N GLN A 449 -16.61 13.76 8.49
CA GLN A 449 -16.30 15.19 8.39
C GLN A 449 -17.28 15.93 7.47
N VAL A 450 -17.69 15.32 6.36
CA VAL A 450 -18.73 15.89 5.49
C VAL A 450 -20.06 16.01 6.22
N GLU A 451 -20.47 15.03 7.03
CA GLU A 451 -21.65 15.10 7.89
C GLU A 451 -21.54 16.24 8.92
N ASP A 452 -20.39 16.35 9.56
CA ASP A 452 -20.13 17.40 10.55
C ASP A 452 -20.19 18.79 9.93
N LEU A 453 -19.59 18.98 8.75
CA LEU A 453 -19.67 20.22 7.97
C LEU A 453 -21.11 20.56 7.58
N ALA A 454 -21.88 19.57 7.14
CA ALA A 454 -23.30 19.75 6.79
C ALA A 454 -24.16 20.08 8.02
N ALA A 455 -23.74 19.67 9.22
CA ALA A 455 -24.35 20.03 10.49
C ALA A 455 -23.87 21.39 11.04
N GLY A 456 -23.04 22.13 10.28
CA GLY A 456 -22.53 23.44 10.66
C GLY A 456 -21.32 23.41 11.62
N LYS A 457 -20.69 22.24 11.83
CA LYS A 457 -19.46 22.18 12.63
C LYS A 457 -18.28 22.78 11.86
N SER A 458 -17.45 23.55 12.56
CA SER A 458 -16.19 24.08 12.03
C SER A 458 -15.01 23.21 12.44
N PHE A 459 -13.98 23.20 11.62
CA PHE A 459 -12.71 22.54 11.92
C PHE A 459 -11.60 23.59 12.01
N GLU A 460 -11.01 23.73 13.21
CA GLU A 460 -9.84 24.58 13.37
C GLU A 460 -8.67 24.05 12.55
N PRO A 461 -7.87 24.91 11.90
CA PRO A 461 -6.65 24.51 11.23
C PRO A 461 -5.73 23.69 12.16
N ALA A 462 -5.03 22.72 11.63
CA ALA A 462 -4.02 21.99 12.41
C ALA A 462 -2.96 23.00 12.90
N LYS A 463 -2.78 23.12 14.21
CA LYS A 463 -1.72 23.96 14.77
C LYS A 463 -0.39 23.27 14.45
N VAL A 464 0.30 23.78 13.45
CA VAL A 464 1.67 23.34 13.15
C VAL A 464 2.61 24.10 14.05
N VAL A 465 3.41 23.38 14.83
CA VAL A 465 4.45 24.00 15.65
C VAL A 465 5.51 24.57 14.71
N PRO A 466 5.79 25.89 14.72
CA PRO A 466 6.81 26.47 13.86
C PRO A 466 8.17 25.82 14.09
N ALA A 467 8.89 25.48 13.05
CA ALA A 467 10.21 24.82 13.12
C ALA A 467 11.23 25.63 13.94
N ALA A 468 11.10 26.95 13.97
CA ALA A 468 11.98 27.85 14.75
C ALA A 468 11.77 27.72 16.27
N ALA A 469 10.53 27.52 16.73
CA ALA A 469 10.25 27.29 18.15
C ALA A 469 10.75 25.91 18.62
N ALA A 470 10.75 24.93 17.70
CA ALA A 470 11.25 23.60 17.94
C ALA A 470 12.79 23.54 18.12
N ALA A 471 13.53 24.31 17.36
CA ALA A 471 15.00 24.36 17.45
C ALA A 471 15.48 24.96 18.80
N GLY A 472 14.81 25.99 19.29
CA GLY A 472 15.10 26.60 20.60
C GLY A 472 14.78 25.68 21.78
N ALA A 473 13.66 24.95 21.70
CA ALA A 473 13.25 24.00 22.74
C ALA A 473 14.14 22.75 22.79
N ALA A 474 14.57 22.24 21.61
CA ALA A 474 15.48 21.09 21.52
C ALA A 474 16.85 21.39 22.14
N GLY A 475 17.39 22.61 21.95
CA GLY A 475 18.64 23.04 22.61
C GLY A 475 18.54 23.13 24.13
N ALA A 476 17.44 23.62 24.66
CA ALA A 476 17.21 23.77 26.10
C ALA A 476 16.92 22.44 26.81
N VAL A 477 16.28 21.48 26.14
CA VAL A 477 15.93 20.16 26.70
C VAL A 477 17.10 19.18 26.60
N ALA A 478 17.93 19.29 25.54
CA ALA A 478 19.17 18.50 25.41
C ALA A 478 20.15 18.79 26.55
N ALA A 479 20.19 20.03 27.04
CA ALA A 479 21.01 20.40 28.19
C ALA A 479 20.53 19.79 29.54
N LYS A 480 19.24 19.41 29.65
CA LYS A 480 18.67 18.84 30.88
C LYS A 480 18.56 17.31 30.91
N LYS A 481 18.68 16.61 29.79
CA LYS A 481 18.54 15.14 29.66
C LYS A 481 19.72 14.53 28.91
N GLY A 482 20.97 14.78 29.37
CA GLY A 482 22.20 14.38 28.69
C GLY A 482 22.35 12.89 28.36
N ASN A 483 21.58 12.01 29.00
CA ASN A 483 21.82 10.55 28.87
C ASN A 483 20.93 9.86 27.81
N PHE A 484 19.82 10.45 27.35
CA PHE A 484 18.94 9.78 26.37
C PHE A 484 19.54 9.76 24.96
N PHE A 485 20.09 10.90 24.52
CA PHE A 485 20.69 10.99 23.19
C PHE A 485 22.07 10.31 23.09
N SER A 486 22.87 10.32 24.17
CA SER A 486 24.16 9.61 24.19
C SER A 486 23.98 8.10 24.04
N ASN A 487 22.98 7.52 24.69
CA ASN A 487 22.68 6.08 24.57
C ASN A 487 22.10 5.69 23.21
N LEU A 488 21.33 6.58 22.57
CA LEU A 488 20.78 6.34 21.22
C LEU A 488 21.85 6.42 20.12
N PHE A 489 22.95 7.14 20.38
CA PHE A 489 24.03 7.40 19.42
C PHE A 489 25.36 6.69 19.74
N GLY A 490 25.35 5.71 20.66
CA GLY A 490 26.52 4.86 20.92
C GLY A 490 27.62 5.49 21.78
N GLY A 491 27.26 6.40 22.69
CA GLY A 491 28.16 6.78 23.79
C GLY A 491 28.22 5.65 24.82
N SER A 492 29.29 4.90 24.84
CA SER A 492 29.55 3.87 25.86
C SER A 492 29.98 4.54 27.15
N ASP A 493 29.10 4.61 28.14
CA ASP A 493 29.50 4.69 29.54
C ASP A 493 29.68 3.24 30.06
N ASP A 494 30.75 2.60 29.64
CA ASP A 494 31.27 1.39 30.25
C ASP A 494 32.09 1.76 31.50
N ASP A 495 31.40 2.02 32.61
CA ASP A 495 31.99 1.96 33.95
C ASP A 495 30.91 1.72 35.02
N LYS A 496 30.24 0.58 34.94
CA LYS A 496 29.61 -0.05 36.10
C LYS A 496 29.78 -1.57 36.02
N LYS A 497 30.73 -2.03 36.82
CA LYS A 497 30.94 -3.44 37.14
C LYS A 497 29.61 -4.10 37.52
N PRO A 498 29.21 -5.20 36.90
CA PRO A 498 27.97 -5.89 37.26
C PRO A 498 28.13 -6.50 38.67
N GLU A 499 27.15 -6.25 39.53
CA GLU A 499 26.99 -7.02 40.77
C GLU A 499 26.76 -8.50 40.45
N PRO A 500 27.28 -9.43 41.24
CA PRO A 500 27.17 -10.85 40.99
C PRO A 500 25.71 -11.29 41.13
N VAL A 501 25.13 -11.75 40.06
CA VAL A 501 23.82 -12.38 40.04
C VAL A 501 23.88 -13.67 40.82
N LYS A 502 23.11 -13.76 41.92
CA LYS A 502 22.91 -14.96 42.72
C LYS A 502 22.39 -16.08 41.79
N ALA A 503 23.09 -17.19 41.77
CA ALA A 503 22.71 -18.35 40.96
C ALA A 503 21.27 -18.82 41.30
N PRO A 504 20.45 -19.15 40.33
CA PRO A 504 19.14 -19.73 40.59
C PRO A 504 19.30 -21.13 41.20
N GLU A 505 18.47 -21.43 42.19
CA GLU A 505 18.32 -22.76 42.78
C GLU A 505 18.05 -23.82 41.70
N PRO A 506 18.63 -25.02 41.80
CA PRO A 506 18.41 -26.05 40.80
C PRO A 506 16.93 -26.49 40.77
N ALA A 507 16.36 -26.53 39.60
CA ALA A 507 15.01 -27.02 39.36
C ALA A 507 14.89 -28.49 39.79
N PRO A 508 13.74 -28.92 40.35
CA PRO A 508 13.52 -30.32 40.73
C PRO A 508 13.62 -31.23 39.49
N ALA A 509 14.20 -32.41 39.72
CA ALA A 509 14.44 -33.42 38.70
C ALA A 509 13.14 -33.78 37.92
N PRO A 510 13.24 -34.03 36.61
CA PRO A 510 12.07 -34.39 35.83
C PRO A 510 11.48 -35.74 36.27
N VAL A 511 10.20 -35.75 36.55
CA VAL A 511 9.43 -36.98 36.80
C VAL A 511 9.44 -37.82 35.52
N ALA A 512 9.77 -39.10 35.65
CA ALA A 512 9.83 -40.05 34.55
C ALA A 512 8.47 -40.10 33.81
N PRO A 513 8.46 -40.13 32.46
CA PRO A 513 7.21 -40.21 31.69
C PRO A 513 6.51 -41.54 31.97
N ALA A 514 5.19 -41.48 32.13
CA ALA A 514 4.34 -42.65 32.21
C ALA A 514 4.48 -43.50 30.94
N PRO A 515 4.38 -44.85 31.05
CA PRO A 515 4.50 -45.76 29.91
C PRO A 515 3.40 -45.47 28.88
N ALA A 516 3.81 -45.45 27.60
CA ALA A 516 2.91 -45.24 26.47
C ALA A 516 1.82 -46.31 26.42
N PRO A 517 0.59 -45.95 26.05
CA PRO A 517 -0.47 -46.94 25.87
C PRO A 517 -0.13 -47.88 24.70
N THR A 518 -0.39 -49.15 24.91
CA THR A 518 -0.21 -50.22 23.92
C THR A 518 -1.00 -49.90 22.64
N PRO A 519 -0.40 -50.04 21.44
CA PRO A 519 -1.14 -49.79 20.22
C PRO A 519 -2.25 -50.82 20.03
N ALA A 520 -3.41 -50.33 19.62
CA ALA A 520 -4.54 -51.16 19.25
C ALA A 520 -4.20 -52.04 18.03
N PRO A 521 -4.73 -53.26 17.93
CA PRO A 521 -4.45 -54.16 16.81
C PRO A 521 -4.95 -53.55 15.50
N ALA A 522 -4.11 -53.68 14.45
CA ALA A 522 -4.42 -53.22 13.11
C ALA A 522 -5.68 -53.87 12.56
N PRO A 523 -6.56 -53.16 11.86
CA PRO A 523 -7.69 -53.74 11.18
C PRO A 523 -7.23 -54.68 10.06
N ALA A 524 -7.95 -55.81 9.90
CA ALA A 524 -7.68 -56.81 8.90
C ALA A 524 -7.73 -56.24 7.47
N PRO A 525 -6.97 -56.80 6.53
CA PRO A 525 -6.94 -56.30 5.17
C PRO A 525 -8.32 -56.48 4.51
N VAL A 526 -8.86 -55.39 3.98
CA VAL A 526 -10.04 -55.40 3.13
C VAL A 526 -9.64 -55.99 1.77
N GLU A 527 -10.25 -57.11 1.39
CA GLU A 527 -10.06 -57.81 0.12
C GLU A 527 -10.37 -56.84 -1.06
N ALA A 528 -9.43 -56.70 -1.98
CA ALA A 528 -9.61 -55.92 -3.17
C ALA A 528 -10.73 -56.48 -4.06
N PRO A 529 -11.60 -55.66 -4.64
CA PRO A 529 -12.63 -56.13 -5.56
C PRO A 529 -11.96 -56.67 -6.86
N LYS A 530 -12.40 -57.88 -7.26
CA LYS A 530 -12.01 -58.53 -8.51
C LYS A 530 -12.34 -57.64 -9.72
N PRO A 531 -11.47 -57.61 -10.76
CA PRO A 531 -11.76 -56.86 -11.96
C PRO A 531 -12.95 -57.42 -12.72
N ALA A 532 -13.89 -56.56 -13.08
CA ALA A 532 -15.05 -56.89 -13.90
C ALA A 532 -14.60 -57.23 -15.33
N THR A 533 -15.17 -58.33 -15.83
CA THR A 533 -15.01 -58.81 -17.21
C THR A 533 -15.49 -57.76 -18.23
N PRO A 534 -14.84 -57.65 -19.40
CA PRO A 534 -15.24 -56.69 -20.43
C PRO A 534 -16.56 -57.11 -21.08
N VAL A 535 -17.56 -56.24 -21.04
CA VAL A 535 -18.78 -56.35 -21.82
C VAL A 535 -18.50 -55.96 -23.26
N LYS A 536 -18.79 -56.89 -24.17
CA LYS A 536 -18.68 -56.80 -25.62
C LYS A 536 -19.62 -55.70 -26.15
N ALA A 537 -19.09 -54.68 -26.79
CA ALA A 537 -19.91 -53.66 -27.43
C ALA A 537 -20.46 -54.19 -28.77
N GLU A 538 -21.77 -54.14 -28.89
CA GLU A 538 -22.49 -54.32 -30.17
C GLU A 538 -22.53 -53.02 -30.96
N PRO A 539 -22.46 -53.08 -32.32
CA PRO A 539 -22.33 -51.86 -33.12
C PRO A 539 -23.67 -51.19 -33.40
N ALA A 540 -23.78 -49.93 -33.08
CA ALA A 540 -24.92 -49.09 -33.44
C ALA A 540 -24.87 -48.68 -34.93
N LYS A 541 -26.01 -48.89 -35.57
CA LYS A 541 -26.30 -48.68 -36.99
C LYS A 541 -26.08 -47.22 -37.46
N LYS A 542 -25.47 -47.10 -38.60
CA LYS A 542 -25.45 -45.92 -39.47
C LYS A 542 -26.87 -45.42 -39.80
N ALA A 543 -27.15 -44.16 -39.64
CA ALA A 543 -28.15 -43.45 -40.37
C ALA A 543 -27.48 -42.32 -41.16
N ALA A 544 -27.53 -42.46 -42.46
CA ALA A 544 -27.04 -41.50 -43.41
C ALA A 544 -28.09 -40.44 -43.70
N ALA A 545 -27.67 -39.21 -43.85
CA ALA A 545 -28.32 -38.22 -44.69
C ALA A 545 -27.29 -37.16 -45.15
N LYS A 546 -27.05 -37.13 -46.40
CA LYS A 546 -26.44 -36.11 -47.25
C LYS A 546 -27.58 -35.52 -48.09
N PRO A 547 -27.38 -34.52 -48.97
CA PRO A 547 -26.68 -33.23 -48.96
C PRO A 547 -27.49 -32.07 -49.53
N ALA A 548 -26.99 -30.83 -49.52
CA ALA A 548 -27.15 -29.82 -50.58
C ALA A 548 -26.33 -28.58 -50.17
N ALA A 549 -25.29 -28.26 -50.80
CA ALA A 549 -24.97 -27.63 -52.08
C ALA A 549 -25.67 -26.27 -52.31
N LYS A 550 -24.92 -25.16 -52.28
CA LYS A 550 -24.50 -24.36 -53.44
C LYS A 550 -23.89 -23.01 -53.05
N LYS A 551 -22.66 -22.84 -53.48
CA LYS A 551 -22.08 -21.53 -53.83
C LYS A 551 -22.75 -20.98 -55.09
N PRO A 552 -22.68 -19.64 -55.35
CA PRO A 552 -21.68 -19.26 -56.33
C PRO A 552 -20.86 -18.01 -55.95
N ALA A 553 -19.71 -17.94 -56.57
CA ALA A 553 -18.76 -16.87 -56.61
C ALA A 553 -19.21 -15.76 -57.59
N ALA A 554 -18.80 -14.53 -57.31
CA ALA A 554 -18.62 -13.53 -58.35
C ALA A 554 -17.30 -12.80 -58.11
N LYS A 555 -16.48 -12.85 -59.14
CA LYS A 555 -15.26 -12.07 -59.37
C LYS A 555 -15.62 -10.61 -59.67
N THR A 556 -14.76 -9.71 -59.32
CA THR A 556 -14.25 -8.58 -60.14
C THR A 556 -13.17 -7.90 -59.33
N GLU A 557 -12.01 -8.03 -59.72
CA GLU A 557 -11.08 -7.25 -60.57
C GLU A 557 -10.35 -6.12 -59.84
N ALA A 558 -9.04 -6.29 -59.90
CA ALA A 558 -7.97 -5.41 -59.46
C ALA A 558 -7.89 -4.12 -60.28
N LYS A 559 -7.57 -3.02 -59.62
CA LYS A 559 -6.84 -1.92 -60.24
C LYS A 559 -5.78 -1.35 -59.29
N LYS A 560 -4.53 -1.52 -59.68
CA LYS A 560 -3.32 -0.80 -59.34
C LYS A 560 -2.93 -0.02 -60.62
N PRO A 561 -2.01 0.91 -60.64
CA PRO A 561 -1.51 1.89 -59.66
C PRO A 561 -1.43 3.33 -60.25
N ALA A 562 -1.07 4.29 -59.46
CA ALA A 562 -0.47 5.53 -59.99
C ALA A 562 0.63 6.06 -59.04
N ALA A 563 1.66 6.52 -59.67
CA ALA A 563 3.00 6.75 -59.19
C ALA A 563 3.21 7.99 -58.32
N LYS A 564 4.31 7.93 -57.56
CA LYS A 564 5.05 9.03 -56.89
C LYS A 564 5.36 10.21 -57.84
N PRO A 565 5.63 11.38 -57.29
CA PRO A 565 6.89 12.00 -57.66
C PRO A 565 7.80 12.34 -56.47
N ALA A 566 9.06 12.49 -56.84
CA ALA A 566 10.26 12.40 -56.14
C ALA A 566 10.60 13.58 -55.20
N ALA A 567 11.51 13.23 -54.27
CA ALA A 567 12.19 14.07 -53.33
C ALA A 567 12.99 15.24 -53.96
N LYS A 568 13.01 16.36 -53.27
CA LYS A 568 14.12 17.35 -53.36
C LYS A 568 14.89 17.32 -52.02
N LYS A 569 16.18 16.98 -52.14
CA LYS A 569 17.24 17.19 -51.14
C LYS A 569 17.37 18.67 -50.85
N ALA A 570 17.48 19.03 -49.61
CA ALA A 570 18.07 20.29 -49.16
C ALA A 570 19.27 19.97 -48.28
N GLU A 571 20.38 20.59 -48.59
CA GLU A 571 21.70 20.52 -47.97
C GLU A 571 21.72 21.13 -46.58
N PRO A 572 22.71 20.75 -45.73
CA PRO A 572 22.79 21.22 -44.34
C PRO A 572 23.52 22.58 -44.24
N ALA A 573 22.91 23.48 -43.45
CA ALA A 573 23.51 24.77 -43.12
C ALA A 573 24.61 24.64 -42.07
N LYS A 574 25.71 25.37 -42.31
CA LYS A 574 26.96 25.46 -41.53
C LYS A 574 26.73 26.04 -40.12
N LYS A 575 27.39 25.45 -39.15
CA LYS A 575 27.67 25.97 -37.81
C LYS A 575 28.54 27.21 -37.85
N PRO A 576 28.30 28.23 -37.04
CA PRO A 576 29.33 29.22 -36.73
C PRO A 576 30.16 28.78 -35.51
N ALA A 577 31.45 29.05 -35.61
CA ALA A 577 32.49 28.75 -34.64
C ALA A 577 32.38 29.61 -33.37
N ALA A 578 32.63 28.99 -32.23
CA ALA A 578 32.82 29.67 -30.95
C ALA A 578 34.24 30.23 -30.82
N LYS A 579 34.34 31.47 -30.36
CA LYS A 579 35.59 32.14 -29.97
C LYS A 579 35.81 31.92 -28.46
N PRO A 580 37.05 31.71 -27.99
CA PRO A 580 37.33 31.49 -26.58
C PRO A 580 37.41 32.83 -25.82
N ALA A 581 36.83 32.84 -24.61
CA ALA A 581 37.02 33.94 -23.67
C ALA A 581 38.10 33.59 -22.63
N ALA A 582 38.89 34.57 -22.33
CA ALA A 582 40.09 34.53 -21.54
C ALA A 582 39.85 34.28 -20.04
N ALA A 583 40.85 33.67 -19.44
CA ALA A 583 41.02 33.54 -17.99
C ALA A 583 41.29 34.91 -17.34
N THR A 584 40.68 35.12 -16.18
CA THR A 584 41.15 36.14 -15.22
C THR A 584 41.27 35.44 -13.85
N GLU A 585 42.54 35.30 -13.47
CA GLU A 585 42.94 35.06 -12.07
C GLU A 585 42.54 36.26 -11.21
N THR A 586 42.02 36.02 -10.03
CA THR A 586 42.14 36.98 -8.93
C THR A 586 42.44 36.25 -7.65
N LYS A 587 43.57 36.63 -7.08
CA LYS A 587 44.17 36.21 -5.84
C LYS A 587 43.36 36.68 -4.63
N ALA A 588 43.53 35.91 -3.59
CA ALA A 588 43.21 36.06 -2.20
C ALA A 588 43.31 37.46 -1.55
N GLN A 589 42.37 37.74 -0.68
CA GLN A 589 42.65 38.14 0.71
C GLN A 589 41.60 37.50 1.62
#